data_e1748d895d74801c33de71a0031f6f91
#
_entry.id   e1748d895d74801c33de71a0031f6f91
#
_cell.length_a   1.000
_cell.length_b   1.000
_cell.length_c   1.000
_cell.angle_alpha   90.00
_cell.angle_beta   90.00
_cell.angle_gamma   90.00
#
_symmetry.space_group_name_H-M   'P 1'
#
loop_
_entity.id
_entity.type
_entity.pdbx_description
1 polymer ?
#
loop_
_entity_poly.entity_id
_entity_poly.type
_entity_poly.pdbx_seq_one_letter_code
_entity_poly.pdbx_strand_id
1 'polypeptide(L)'
;NIVSEYGEDYVRATIVSGARAPWILWKHVLRNCIAPIMVFTVTLVADAIIFEASLTFIGAGIAEPTPTWGNILADARAGVLAGRWWQAFFPGLAIMMTCLALNILSEGLTDAMAAAPGAPVDTENSDSRRADDILASDPVRAYAEQAESLERRLNALKEVELSRTDRRKPDFDVAPLLSVKDLCISFESHGDVKVVDHVSFDVRPGQCMALVGESGCGKSITTKVIMGLTDPKETITGQVLYKDQDLLKLSKEEHRKLLGHELAMVYQDALSSLNPSMLISSQMKQLTSRGGTRSAEELLELVGLDPKRTLESYPHELSGGQRQR
;
A
#
# COMPACT_ATOMS: atom_id res chain seq x y z
N ASN A 1 -0.60 -14.16 0.61
CA ASN A 1 -1.26 -12.97 0.03
C ASN A 1 -1.89 -12.07 1.11
N ILE A 2 -2.84 -12.53 1.96
CA ILE A 2 -3.47 -11.68 2.99
C ILE A 2 -2.43 -11.12 3.98
N VAL A 3 -1.47 -11.93 4.43
CA VAL A 3 -0.41 -11.49 5.36
C VAL A 3 0.54 -10.49 4.69
N SER A 4 0.85 -10.69 3.42
CA SER A 4 1.64 -9.76 2.62
C SER A 4 0.93 -8.42 2.46
N GLU A 5 -0.35 -8.45 2.04
CA GLU A 5 -1.18 -7.25 1.88
C GLU A 5 -1.36 -6.47 3.19
N TYR A 6 -1.43 -7.16 4.33
CA TYR A 6 -1.54 -6.49 5.63
C TYR A 6 -0.28 -5.73 6.03
N GLY A 7 0.86 -6.07 5.44
CA GLY A 7 2.15 -5.40 5.64
C GLY A 7 2.36 -4.14 4.79
N GLU A 8 1.50 -3.88 3.82
CA GLU A 8 1.61 -2.76 2.88
C GLU A 8 1.42 -1.38 3.55
N ASP A 9 2.07 -0.36 3.00
CA ASP A 9 2.08 0.97 3.60
C ASP A 9 0.70 1.65 3.63
N TYR A 10 -0.16 1.39 2.63
CA TYR A 10 -1.54 1.91 2.65
C TYR A 10 -2.37 1.31 3.81
N VAL A 11 -2.11 0.07 4.21
CA VAL A 11 -2.74 -0.54 5.39
C VAL A 11 -2.23 0.12 6.66
N ARG A 12 -0.91 0.35 6.76
CA ARG A 12 -0.30 1.08 7.87
C ARG A 12 -0.82 2.51 7.96
N ALA A 13 -0.95 3.23 6.84
CA ALA A 13 -1.56 4.55 6.79
C ALA A 13 -3.00 4.53 7.32
N THR A 14 -3.77 3.50 6.96
CA THR A 14 -5.12 3.29 7.44
C THR A 14 -5.16 2.99 8.96
N ILE A 15 -4.20 2.24 9.48
CA ILE A 15 -4.05 1.99 10.94
C ILE A 15 -3.75 3.30 11.67
N VAL A 16 -2.81 4.09 11.15
CA VAL A 16 -2.44 5.42 11.73
C VAL A 16 -3.62 6.38 11.73
N SER A 17 -4.50 6.33 10.74
CA SER A 17 -5.77 7.06 10.77
C SER A 17 -6.78 6.46 11.76
N GLY A 18 -6.42 5.40 12.50
CA GLY A 18 -7.17 4.78 13.60
C GLY A 18 -8.31 3.86 13.17
N ALA A 19 -8.31 3.31 11.97
CA ALA A 19 -9.32 2.36 11.52
C ALA A 19 -9.28 1.05 12.33
N ARG A 20 -10.42 0.35 12.40
CA ARG A 20 -10.53 -0.94 13.09
C ARG A 20 -10.04 -2.09 12.20
N ALA A 21 -9.35 -3.07 12.78
CA ALA A 21 -8.82 -4.21 12.04
C ALA A 21 -9.86 -4.96 11.16
N PRO A 22 -11.08 -5.30 11.62
CA PRO A 22 -12.06 -5.96 10.77
C PRO A 22 -12.51 -5.11 9.58
N TRP A 23 -12.55 -3.79 9.74
CA TRP A 23 -12.88 -2.87 8.66
C TRP A 23 -11.76 -2.80 7.62
N ILE A 24 -10.49 -2.78 8.08
CA ILE A 24 -9.31 -2.81 7.20
C ILE A 24 -9.29 -4.11 6.39
N LEU A 25 -9.50 -5.25 7.03
CA LEU A 25 -9.54 -6.55 6.36
C LEU A 25 -10.61 -6.60 5.27
N TRP A 26 -11.83 -6.15 5.58
CA TRP A 26 -12.95 -6.22 4.64
C TRP A 26 -12.86 -5.20 3.51
N LYS A 27 -12.49 -3.97 3.84
CA LYS A 27 -12.56 -2.84 2.88
C LYS A 27 -11.27 -2.67 2.05
N HIS A 28 -10.11 -2.98 2.63
CA HIS A 28 -8.81 -2.80 1.98
C HIS A 28 -8.21 -4.13 1.53
N VAL A 29 -7.94 -5.04 2.46
CA VAL A 29 -7.18 -6.26 2.18
C VAL A 29 -7.98 -7.21 1.27
N LEU A 30 -9.23 -7.52 1.63
CA LEU A 30 -10.04 -8.46 0.85
C LEU A 30 -10.26 -7.96 -0.58
N ARG A 31 -10.47 -6.67 -0.77
CA ARG A 31 -10.69 -6.08 -2.09
C ARG A 31 -9.47 -6.28 -3.02
N ASN A 32 -8.27 -6.10 -2.49
CA ASN A 32 -7.04 -6.32 -3.25
C ASN A 32 -6.73 -7.81 -3.47
N CYS A 33 -7.21 -8.69 -2.56
CA CYS A 33 -7.03 -10.12 -2.69
C CYS A 33 -8.05 -10.80 -3.63
N ILE A 34 -9.14 -10.14 -4.02
CA ILE A 34 -10.17 -10.75 -4.89
C ILE A 34 -9.59 -11.21 -6.22
N ALA A 35 -8.78 -10.38 -6.89
CA ALA A 35 -8.19 -10.72 -8.18
C ALA A 35 -7.34 -12.00 -8.11
N PRO A 36 -6.31 -12.11 -7.25
CA PRO A 36 -5.54 -13.34 -7.11
C PRO A 36 -6.38 -14.57 -6.71
N ILE A 37 -7.41 -14.38 -5.86
CA ILE A 37 -8.31 -15.47 -5.45
C ILE A 37 -9.13 -15.97 -6.63
N MET A 38 -9.67 -15.07 -7.45
CA MET A 38 -10.47 -15.46 -8.62
C MET A 38 -9.63 -16.21 -9.65
N VAL A 39 -8.42 -15.75 -9.95
CA VAL A 39 -7.47 -16.44 -10.83
C VAL A 39 -7.20 -17.86 -10.33
N PHE A 40 -6.83 -17.98 -9.06
CA PHE A 40 -6.55 -19.28 -8.46
C PHE A 40 -7.78 -20.20 -8.46
N THR A 41 -8.98 -19.66 -8.23
CA THR A 41 -10.23 -20.44 -8.26
C THR A 41 -10.52 -20.97 -9.65
N VAL A 42 -10.36 -20.16 -10.70
CA VAL A 42 -10.62 -20.61 -12.08
C VAL A 42 -9.61 -21.68 -12.50
N THR A 43 -8.34 -21.52 -12.12
CA THR A 43 -7.31 -22.55 -12.38
C THR A 43 -7.64 -23.87 -11.68
N LEU A 44 -8.05 -23.81 -10.40
CA LEU A 44 -8.48 -25.02 -9.67
C LEU A 44 -9.69 -25.72 -10.31
N VAL A 45 -10.64 -24.95 -10.88
CA VAL A 45 -11.78 -25.55 -11.59
C VAL A 45 -11.31 -26.26 -12.85
N ALA A 46 -10.40 -25.68 -13.62
CA ALA A 46 -9.84 -26.33 -14.81
C ALA A 46 -9.08 -27.63 -14.46
N ASP A 47 -8.26 -27.58 -13.41
CA ASP A 47 -7.54 -28.76 -12.91
C ASP A 47 -8.50 -29.85 -12.40
N ALA A 48 -9.57 -29.46 -11.71
CA ALA A 48 -10.58 -30.38 -11.22
C ALA A 48 -11.32 -31.12 -12.36
N ILE A 49 -11.62 -30.44 -13.48
CA ILE A 49 -12.21 -31.03 -14.67
C ILE A 49 -11.28 -32.09 -15.27
N ILE A 50 -10.00 -31.76 -15.42
CA ILE A 50 -9.00 -32.69 -15.97
C ILE A 50 -8.81 -33.90 -15.03
N PHE A 51 -8.76 -33.66 -13.74
CA PHE A 51 -8.59 -34.69 -12.73
C PHE A 51 -9.79 -35.63 -12.67
N GLU A 52 -11.03 -35.10 -12.68
CA GLU A 52 -12.27 -35.89 -12.74
C GLU A 52 -12.29 -36.76 -14.00
N ALA A 53 -12.06 -36.17 -15.17
CA ALA A 53 -12.05 -36.89 -16.44
C ALA A 53 -10.99 -38.02 -16.44
N SER A 54 -9.81 -37.77 -15.85
CA SER A 54 -8.74 -38.76 -15.74
C SER A 54 -9.10 -39.92 -14.81
N LEU A 55 -9.66 -39.64 -13.63
CA LEU A 55 -10.11 -40.67 -12.69
C LEU A 55 -11.26 -41.52 -13.27
N THR A 56 -12.21 -40.87 -13.89
CA THR A 56 -13.35 -41.57 -14.51
C THR A 56 -12.89 -42.43 -15.69
N PHE A 57 -11.93 -41.94 -16.50
CA PHE A 57 -11.35 -42.72 -17.60
C PHE A 57 -10.68 -44.03 -17.15
N ILE A 58 -10.08 -44.07 -15.96
CA ILE A 58 -9.49 -45.29 -15.39
C ILE A 58 -10.49 -46.12 -14.55
N GLY A 59 -11.75 -45.69 -14.46
CA GLY A 59 -12.79 -46.37 -13.72
C GLY A 59 -12.81 -46.10 -12.21
N ALA A 60 -12.05 -45.09 -11.72
CA ALA A 60 -11.99 -44.72 -10.31
C ALA A 60 -12.80 -43.45 -9.99
N GLY A 61 -13.55 -42.93 -10.96
CA GLY A 61 -14.37 -41.74 -10.85
C GLY A 61 -15.86 -41.98 -10.70
N ILE A 62 -16.67 -41.16 -11.37
CA ILE A 62 -18.13 -41.22 -11.32
C ILE A 62 -18.65 -42.47 -12.05
N ALA A 63 -19.42 -43.30 -11.34
CA ALA A 63 -19.93 -44.53 -11.88
C ALA A 63 -21.00 -44.31 -12.98
N GLU A 64 -21.02 -45.21 -13.97
CA GLU A 64 -22.10 -45.27 -14.95
C GLU A 64 -23.47 -45.53 -14.28
N PRO A 65 -24.58 -45.05 -14.84
CA PRO A 65 -24.74 -44.44 -16.17
C PRO A 65 -24.64 -42.92 -16.24
N THR A 66 -23.94 -42.28 -15.31
CA THR A 66 -23.83 -40.81 -15.30
C THR A 66 -22.99 -40.32 -16.48
N PRO A 67 -23.52 -39.47 -17.38
CA PRO A 67 -22.77 -38.99 -18.52
C PRO A 67 -21.74 -37.94 -18.08
N THR A 68 -20.46 -38.33 -18.12
CA THR A 68 -19.32 -37.45 -17.94
C THR A 68 -18.38 -37.54 -19.13
N TRP A 69 -17.56 -36.54 -19.37
CA TRP A 69 -16.57 -36.61 -20.45
C TRP A 69 -15.57 -37.75 -20.24
N GLY A 70 -15.25 -38.06 -18.97
CA GLY A 70 -14.39 -39.19 -18.61
C GLY A 70 -15.00 -40.54 -18.97
N ASN A 71 -16.29 -40.77 -18.69
CA ASN A 71 -17.00 -42.01 -19.07
C ASN A 71 -17.09 -42.16 -20.59
N ILE A 72 -17.42 -41.08 -21.32
CA ILE A 72 -17.45 -41.09 -22.78
C ILE A 72 -16.08 -41.45 -23.38
N LEU A 73 -15.00 -40.94 -22.80
CA LEU A 73 -13.62 -41.27 -23.20
C LEU A 73 -13.26 -42.72 -22.85
N ALA A 74 -13.75 -43.26 -21.72
CA ALA A 74 -13.53 -44.64 -21.32
C ALA A 74 -14.23 -45.60 -22.30
N ASP A 75 -15.49 -45.32 -22.67
CA ASP A 75 -16.26 -46.09 -23.65
C ASP A 75 -15.65 -46.01 -25.06
N ALA A 76 -15.05 -44.89 -25.40
CA ALA A 76 -14.40 -44.69 -26.69
C ALA A 76 -13.19 -45.61 -26.94
N ARG A 77 -12.59 -46.21 -25.90
CA ARG A 77 -11.44 -47.14 -26.04
C ARG A 77 -11.68 -48.24 -27.07
N ALA A 78 -12.79 -48.93 -26.91
CA ALA A 78 -13.16 -50.01 -27.84
C ALA A 78 -13.48 -49.49 -29.26
N GLY A 79 -14.08 -48.31 -29.32
CA GLY A 79 -14.40 -47.65 -30.58
C GLY A 79 -13.16 -47.23 -31.39
N VAL A 80 -12.16 -46.70 -30.72
CA VAL A 80 -10.89 -46.27 -31.33
C VAL A 80 -10.14 -47.46 -31.92
N LEU A 81 -10.10 -48.59 -31.21
CA LEU A 81 -9.50 -49.83 -31.73
C LEU A 81 -10.26 -50.39 -32.96
N ALA A 82 -11.55 -50.08 -33.10
CA ALA A 82 -12.38 -50.42 -34.25
C ALA A 82 -12.35 -49.37 -35.36
N GLY A 83 -11.41 -48.38 -35.29
CA GLY A 83 -11.25 -47.30 -36.29
C GLY A 83 -12.19 -46.09 -36.11
N ARG A 84 -12.99 -46.06 -35.06
CA ARG A 84 -13.94 -44.97 -34.77
C ARG A 84 -13.30 -43.90 -33.89
N TRP A 85 -12.24 -43.28 -34.37
CA TRP A 85 -11.40 -42.27 -33.65
C TRP A 85 -12.20 -41.05 -33.14
N TRP A 86 -13.30 -40.68 -33.80
CA TRP A 86 -14.12 -39.50 -33.46
C TRP A 86 -14.79 -39.62 -32.08
N GLN A 87 -15.00 -40.85 -31.58
CA GLN A 87 -15.60 -41.07 -30.26
C GLN A 87 -14.71 -40.56 -29.11
N ALA A 88 -13.40 -40.60 -29.28
CA ALA A 88 -12.44 -40.02 -28.32
C ALA A 88 -12.13 -38.53 -28.65
N PHE A 89 -12.13 -38.16 -29.94
CA PHE A 89 -11.75 -36.83 -30.38
C PHE A 89 -12.71 -35.75 -29.86
N PHE A 90 -14.02 -35.91 -29.98
CA PHE A 90 -14.99 -34.89 -29.60
C PHE A 90 -15.05 -34.64 -28.08
N PRO A 91 -15.09 -35.63 -27.19
CA PRO A 91 -15.01 -35.36 -25.75
C PRO A 91 -13.68 -34.74 -25.33
N GLY A 92 -12.58 -35.22 -25.90
CA GLY A 92 -11.25 -34.59 -25.65
C GLY A 92 -11.19 -33.13 -26.10
N LEU A 93 -11.74 -32.82 -27.28
CA LEU A 93 -11.86 -31.46 -27.76
C LEU A 93 -12.75 -30.60 -26.85
N ALA A 94 -13.86 -31.17 -26.33
CA ALA A 94 -14.73 -30.44 -25.40
C ALA A 94 -14.03 -30.09 -24.09
N ILE A 95 -13.27 -31.03 -23.51
CA ILE A 95 -12.44 -30.74 -22.31
C ILE A 95 -11.41 -29.65 -22.62
N MET A 96 -10.68 -29.78 -23.72
CA MET A 96 -9.68 -28.82 -24.13
C MET A 96 -10.26 -27.41 -24.31
N MET A 97 -11.40 -27.30 -25.03
CA MET A 97 -12.04 -25.99 -25.24
C MET A 97 -12.59 -25.40 -23.96
N THR A 98 -13.11 -26.21 -23.05
CA THR A 98 -13.59 -25.71 -21.74
C THR A 98 -12.45 -25.21 -20.88
N CYS A 99 -11.36 -25.97 -20.76
CA CYS A 99 -10.17 -25.54 -20.02
C CYS A 99 -9.53 -24.29 -20.64
N LEU A 100 -9.45 -24.21 -21.97
CA LEU A 100 -8.95 -23.02 -22.67
C LEU A 100 -9.83 -21.80 -22.40
N ALA A 101 -11.16 -21.95 -22.48
CA ALA A 101 -12.10 -20.87 -22.19
C ALA A 101 -11.99 -20.37 -20.74
N LEU A 102 -11.83 -21.29 -19.78
CA LEU A 102 -11.61 -20.94 -18.38
C LEU A 102 -10.29 -20.20 -18.18
N ASN A 103 -9.20 -20.61 -18.82
CA ASN A 103 -7.92 -19.92 -18.74
C ASN A 103 -7.98 -18.52 -19.35
N ILE A 104 -8.59 -18.36 -20.52
CA ILE A 104 -8.80 -17.05 -21.15
C ILE A 104 -9.69 -16.15 -20.27
N LEU A 105 -10.72 -16.71 -19.64
CA LEU A 105 -11.57 -15.99 -18.70
C LEU A 105 -10.78 -15.52 -17.47
N SER A 106 -9.89 -16.37 -16.93
CA SER A 106 -9.02 -16.05 -15.81
C SER A 106 -8.07 -14.90 -16.16
N GLU A 107 -7.44 -14.97 -17.33
CA GLU A 107 -6.51 -13.93 -17.81
C GLU A 107 -7.25 -12.62 -18.07
N GLY A 108 -8.37 -12.65 -18.78
CA GLY A 108 -9.20 -11.46 -19.04
C GLY A 108 -9.78 -10.84 -17.76
N LEU A 109 -10.10 -11.66 -16.74
CA LEU A 109 -10.53 -11.14 -15.43
C LEU A 109 -9.38 -10.46 -14.69
N THR A 110 -8.17 -11.03 -14.78
CA THR A 110 -6.96 -10.43 -14.22
C THR A 110 -6.66 -9.10 -14.87
N ASP A 111 -6.69 -9.05 -16.19
CA ASP A 111 -6.44 -7.83 -16.97
C ASP A 111 -7.51 -6.77 -16.70
N ALA A 112 -8.77 -7.15 -16.64
CA ALA A 112 -9.86 -6.22 -16.31
C ALA A 112 -9.77 -5.65 -14.89
N MET A 113 -9.21 -6.42 -13.95
CA MET A 113 -9.02 -5.97 -12.55
C MET A 113 -7.69 -5.24 -12.37
N ALA A 114 -6.67 -5.54 -13.18
CA ALA A 114 -5.40 -4.82 -13.24
C ALA A 114 -5.49 -3.55 -14.10
N ALA A 115 -6.28 -3.59 -15.16
CA ALA A 115 -6.60 -2.45 -16.00
C ALA A 115 -7.74 -1.63 -15.41
N ALA A 116 -7.48 -0.95 -14.30
CA ALA A 116 -8.09 0.35 -14.18
C ALA A 116 -7.45 1.20 -15.30
N PRO A 117 -8.24 1.83 -16.19
CA PRO A 117 -7.69 2.52 -17.34
C PRO A 117 -6.86 3.71 -16.87
N GLY A 118 -5.58 3.48 -16.70
CA GLY A 118 -4.60 4.52 -16.69
C GLY A 118 -4.50 5.01 -18.13
N ALA A 119 -5.17 6.12 -18.45
CA ALA A 119 -4.76 6.86 -19.63
C ALA A 119 -3.25 7.05 -19.52
N PRO A 120 -2.46 6.77 -20.58
CA PRO A 120 -1.06 7.08 -20.58
C PRO A 120 -0.95 8.57 -20.30
N VAL A 121 -0.52 8.91 -19.08
CA VAL A 121 -0.09 10.27 -18.81
C VAL A 121 1.14 10.43 -19.67
N ASP A 122 1.06 11.31 -20.67
CA ASP A 122 2.18 11.78 -21.47
C ASP A 122 3.24 12.45 -20.57
N THR A 123 3.85 11.67 -19.70
CA THR A 123 5.00 12.09 -18.87
C THR A 123 6.29 12.13 -19.71
N GLU A 124 6.32 11.42 -20.85
CA GLU A 124 7.49 11.43 -21.73
C GLU A 124 7.74 12.79 -22.41
N ASN A 125 6.70 13.61 -22.62
CA ASN A 125 6.86 14.86 -23.37
C ASN A 125 7.28 16.08 -22.53
N SER A 126 7.16 16.04 -21.22
CA SER A 126 7.61 17.17 -20.39
C SER A 126 9.03 16.97 -19.84
N ASP A 127 9.41 15.72 -19.57
CA ASP A 127 10.73 15.42 -19.04
C ASP A 127 11.77 15.23 -20.17
N SER A 128 11.38 14.71 -21.35
CA SER A 128 12.25 14.63 -22.51
C SER A 128 12.59 16.02 -23.07
N ARG A 129 11.64 16.95 -23.17
CA ARG A 129 11.92 18.33 -23.59
C ARG A 129 12.82 19.07 -22.59
N ARG A 130 12.67 18.82 -21.28
CA ARG A 130 13.60 19.34 -20.27
C ARG A 130 14.97 18.68 -20.33
N ALA A 131 15.04 17.38 -20.62
CA ALA A 131 16.30 16.66 -20.77
C ALA A 131 17.05 17.11 -22.02
N ASP A 132 16.37 17.36 -23.15
CA ASP A 132 16.97 17.86 -24.39
C ASP A 132 17.44 19.32 -24.25
N ASP A 133 16.71 20.16 -23.52
CA ASP A 133 17.16 21.53 -23.19
C ASP A 133 18.36 21.55 -22.21
N ILE A 134 18.46 20.56 -21.31
CA ILE A 134 19.60 20.41 -20.39
C ILE A 134 20.84 19.87 -21.11
N LEU A 135 20.65 18.98 -22.11
CA LEU A 135 21.75 18.45 -22.93
C LEU A 135 22.30 19.47 -23.93
N ALA A 136 21.55 20.50 -24.29
CA ALA A 136 21.98 21.58 -25.18
C ALA A 136 22.73 22.71 -24.45
N SER A 137 22.67 22.78 -23.09
CA SER A 137 23.40 23.73 -22.27
C SER A 137 24.58 23.04 -21.58
N ASP A 138 25.70 23.76 -21.45
CA ASP A 138 26.84 23.30 -20.64
C ASP A 138 26.37 22.92 -19.23
N PRO A 139 26.39 21.61 -18.85
CA PRO A 139 25.78 21.14 -17.62
C PRO A 139 26.39 21.81 -16.37
N VAL A 140 27.65 22.17 -16.42
CA VAL A 140 28.32 22.86 -15.32
C VAL A 140 27.74 24.27 -15.12
N ARG A 141 27.39 24.94 -16.21
CA ARG A 141 26.80 26.29 -16.17
C ARG A 141 25.36 26.25 -15.69
N ALA A 142 24.58 25.26 -16.13
CA ALA A 142 23.22 25.06 -15.67
C ALA A 142 23.14 24.74 -14.17
N TYR A 143 24.06 23.92 -13.64
CA TYR A 143 24.16 23.65 -12.22
C TYR A 143 24.59 24.89 -11.41
N ALA A 144 25.52 25.71 -11.93
CA ALA A 144 25.93 26.93 -11.28
C ALA A 144 24.79 27.97 -11.20
N GLU A 145 24.03 28.14 -12.26
CA GLU A 145 22.86 29.03 -12.30
C GLU A 145 21.73 28.56 -11.39
N GLN A 146 21.49 27.25 -11.30
CA GLN A 146 20.54 26.67 -10.35
C GLN A 146 21.00 26.86 -8.90
N ALA A 147 22.28 26.65 -8.61
CA ALA A 147 22.84 26.86 -7.29
C ALA A 147 22.72 28.34 -6.86
N GLU A 148 23.08 29.29 -7.73
CA GLU A 148 22.89 30.72 -7.45
C GLU A 148 21.42 31.12 -7.25
N SER A 149 20.51 30.55 -8.05
CA SER A 149 19.08 30.82 -7.91
C SER A 149 18.53 30.26 -6.59
N LEU A 150 18.98 29.08 -6.19
CA LEU A 150 18.61 28.44 -4.91
C LEU A 150 19.17 29.27 -3.73
N GLU A 151 20.42 29.69 -3.82
CA GLU A 151 21.04 30.49 -2.77
C GLU A 151 20.35 31.85 -2.58
N ARG A 152 19.98 32.53 -3.68
CA ARG A 152 19.17 33.76 -3.63
C ARG A 152 17.80 33.53 -2.97
N ARG A 153 17.12 32.42 -3.33
CA ARG A 153 15.83 32.05 -2.73
C ARG A 153 15.97 31.72 -1.25
N LEU A 154 17.02 30.98 -0.85
CA LEU A 154 17.28 30.63 0.54
C LEU A 154 17.61 31.89 1.37
N ASN A 155 18.39 32.85 0.84
CA ASN A 155 18.67 34.08 1.49
C ASN A 155 17.44 34.98 1.66
N ALA A 156 16.58 35.06 0.64
CA ALA A 156 15.31 35.77 0.75
C ALA A 156 14.36 35.11 1.77
N LEU A 157 14.27 33.77 1.80
CA LEU A 157 13.51 33.06 2.83
C LEU A 157 14.10 33.26 4.23
N LYS A 158 15.44 33.32 4.36
CA LYS A 158 16.11 33.57 5.62
C LYS A 158 15.77 34.95 6.15
N GLU A 159 15.76 36.00 5.32
CA GLU A 159 15.37 37.35 5.71
C GLU A 159 13.92 37.42 6.16
N VAL A 160 12.99 36.81 5.39
CA VAL A 160 11.57 36.71 5.75
C VAL A 160 11.42 35.99 7.09
N GLU A 161 12.16 34.91 7.27
CA GLU A 161 12.04 34.07 8.47
C GLU A 161 12.70 34.77 9.71
N LEU A 162 13.74 35.56 9.53
CA LEU A 162 14.33 36.38 10.60
C LEU A 162 13.43 37.54 11.00
N SER A 163 12.67 38.12 10.08
CA SER A 163 11.70 39.20 10.35
C SER A 163 10.40 38.71 10.97
N ARG A 164 10.19 37.40 11.01
CA ARG A 164 8.95 36.77 11.48
C ARG A 164 8.80 36.93 12.99
N THR A 165 7.73 37.60 13.41
CA THR A 165 7.42 37.87 14.83
C THR A 165 6.47 36.86 15.46
N ASP A 166 5.82 36.05 14.64
CA ASP A 166 4.80 35.04 15.04
C ASP A 166 5.40 33.67 15.37
N ARG A 167 6.72 33.56 15.46
CA ARG A 167 7.38 32.29 15.84
C ARG A 167 6.95 31.88 17.24
N ARG A 168 6.30 30.72 17.32
CA ARG A 168 6.08 30.06 18.61
C ARG A 168 7.42 29.56 19.14
N LYS A 169 7.93 30.21 20.17
CA LYS A 169 9.09 29.68 20.90
C LYS A 169 8.61 28.54 21.80
N PRO A 170 9.30 27.40 21.83
CA PRO A 170 8.97 26.36 22.79
C PRO A 170 9.14 26.91 24.20
N ASP A 171 8.14 26.73 25.02
CA ASP A 171 8.22 27.05 26.44
C ASP A 171 8.90 25.86 27.15
N PHE A 172 10.12 26.11 27.64
CA PHE A 172 10.92 25.08 28.30
C PHE A 172 10.48 24.81 29.75
N ASP A 173 9.63 25.68 30.32
CA ASP A 173 9.07 25.50 31.66
C ASP A 173 7.84 24.59 31.66
N VAL A 174 7.28 24.32 30.48
CA VAL A 174 6.13 23.39 30.31
C VAL A 174 6.61 21.93 30.20
N ALA A 175 5.91 21.04 30.85
CA ALA A 175 6.17 19.60 30.76
C ALA A 175 6.16 19.11 29.30
N PRO A 176 7.02 18.15 28.91
CA PRO A 176 7.07 17.62 27.56
C PRO A 176 5.76 16.92 27.21
N LEU A 177 5.28 17.15 25.98
CA LEU A 177 4.11 16.48 25.42
C LEU A 177 4.42 15.02 25.10
N LEU A 178 5.62 14.78 24.55
CA LEU A 178 6.16 13.46 24.25
C LEU A 178 7.55 13.35 24.88
N SER A 179 7.80 12.27 25.62
CA SER A 179 9.09 11.96 26.22
C SER A 179 9.49 10.52 25.91
N VAL A 180 10.58 10.37 25.15
CA VAL A 180 11.20 9.09 24.87
C VAL A 180 12.37 8.91 25.81
N LYS A 181 12.41 7.81 26.57
CA LYS A 181 13.42 7.55 27.57
C LYS A 181 14.04 6.18 27.35
N ASP A 182 15.35 6.19 27.15
CA ASP A 182 16.18 4.98 27.09
C ASP A 182 15.66 3.95 26.08
N LEU A 183 15.18 4.41 24.92
CA LEU A 183 14.57 3.56 23.91
C LEU A 183 15.64 2.72 23.22
N CYS A 184 15.48 1.39 23.29
CA CYS A 184 16.26 0.44 22.52
C CYS A 184 15.33 -0.41 21.65
N ILE A 185 15.75 -0.68 20.41
CA ILE A 185 15.02 -1.50 19.45
C ILE A 185 15.99 -2.49 18.81
N SER A 186 15.68 -3.78 18.87
CA SER A 186 16.41 -4.86 18.22
C SER A 186 15.47 -5.79 17.49
N PHE A 187 16.00 -6.58 16.56
CA PHE A 187 15.26 -7.57 15.77
C PHE A 187 15.86 -8.95 15.99
N GLU A 188 15.04 -9.97 16.13
CA GLU A 188 15.48 -11.36 16.25
C GLU A 188 16.43 -11.79 15.09
N SER A 189 16.19 -11.26 13.88
CA SER A 189 16.99 -11.56 12.69
C SER A 189 18.40 -10.97 12.70
N HIS A 190 18.69 -10.00 13.56
CA HIS A 190 19.98 -9.32 13.67
C HIS A 190 20.77 -9.71 14.94
N GLY A 191 20.30 -10.71 15.68
CA GLY A 191 20.90 -11.14 16.94
C GLY A 191 20.91 -10.03 17.98
N ASP A 192 22.02 -9.84 18.69
CA ASP A 192 22.15 -8.84 19.75
C ASP A 192 22.36 -7.40 19.25
N VAL A 193 22.34 -7.15 17.93
CA VAL A 193 22.57 -5.81 17.37
C VAL A 193 21.33 -4.97 17.53
N LYS A 194 21.46 -3.88 18.28
CA LYS A 194 20.39 -2.88 18.43
C LYS A 194 20.42 -1.90 17.25
N VAL A 195 19.27 -1.74 16.60
CA VAL A 195 19.09 -0.73 15.54
C VAL A 195 18.89 0.67 16.14
N VAL A 196 18.27 0.73 17.31
CA VAL A 196 18.19 1.93 18.14
C VAL A 196 18.75 1.56 19.51
N ASP A 197 19.69 2.36 20.02
CA ASP A 197 20.40 2.07 21.26
C ASP A 197 20.37 3.30 22.19
N HIS A 198 19.69 3.15 23.31
CA HIS A 198 19.58 4.13 24.41
C HIS A 198 19.21 5.56 23.97
N VAL A 199 18.23 5.70 23.06
CA VAL A 199 17.79 7.02 22.56
C VAL A 199 16.81 7.66 23.53
N SER A 200 17.09 8.92 23.90
CA SER A 200 16.24 9.73 24.77
C SER A 200 16.07 11.14 24.22
N PHE A 201 14.82 11.64 24.21
CA PHE A 201 14.50 13.01 23.82
C PHE A 201 13.11 13.42 24.29
N ASP A 202 12.89 14.73 24.37
CA ASP A 202 11.62 15.33 24.74
C ASP A 202 11.11 16.25 23.64
N VAL A 203 9.79 16.23 23.41
CA VAL A 203 9.10 17.17 22.51
C VAL A 203 8.06 17.95 23.31
N ARG A 204 8.16 19.27 23.32
CA ARG A 204 7.24 20.16 24.05
C ARG A 204 6.13 20.70 23.16
N PRO A 205 5.03 21.18 23.74
CA PRO A 205 3.97 21.81 22.96
C PRO A 205 4.50 22.97 22.10
N GLY A 206 4.13 22.97 20.82
CA GLY A 206 4.57 24.00 19.86
C GLY A 206 6.02 23.85 19.37
N GLN A 207 6.74 22.83 19.81
CA GLN A 207 8.10 22.54 19.36
C GLN A 207 8.11 21.72 18.07
N CYS A 208 9.00 22.08 17.15
CA CYS A 208 9.40 21.24 16.03
C CYS A 208 10.77 20.63 16.35
N MET A 209 10.84 19.31 16.45
CA MET A 209 12.09 18.59 16.69
C MET A 209 12.48 17.79 15.44
N ALA A 210 13.75 17.90 15.05
CA ALA A 210 14.29 17.13 13.93
C ALA A 210 15.15 15.96 14.41
N LEU A 211 14.87 14.76 13.92
CA LEU A 211 15.71 13.58 14.08
C LEU A 211 16.62 13.48 12.85
N VAL A 212 17.92 13.70 13.04
CA VAL A 212 18.92 13.71 11.97
C VAL A 212 19.89 12.55 12.14
N GLY A 213 20.35 11.97 11.04
CA GLY A 213 21.31 10.87 11.03
C GLY A 213 21.38 10.18 9.68
N GLU A 214 22.32 9.26 9.51
CA GLU A 214 22.53 8.51 8.27
C GLU A 214 21.33 7.61 7.91
N SER A 215 21.27 7.14 6.65
CA SER A 215 20.26 6.17 6.24
C SER A 215 20.46 4.86 7.01
N GLY A 216 19.36 4.29 7.53
CA GLY A 216 19.42 3.06 8.32
C GLY A 216 19.67 3.21 9.82
N CYS A 217 19.98 4.41 10.33
CA CYS A 217 20.28 4.62 11.76
C CYS A 217 19.06 4.60 12.71
N GLY A 218 17.92 4.06 12.28
CA GLY A 218 16.76 3.84 13.15
C GLY A 218 15.74 4.98 13.26
N LYS A 219 15.88 6.12 12.56
CA LYS A 219 14.94 7.26 12.64
C LYS A 219 13.49 6.88 12.37
N SER A 220 13.27 6.22 11.23
CA SER A 220 11.93 5.82 10.80
C SER A 220 11.32 4.74 11.71
N ILE A 221 12.15 3.87 12.27
CA ILE A 221 11.68 2.83 13.18
C ILE A 221 11.30 3.41 14.54
N THR A 222 12.05 4.41 15.02
CA THR A 222 11.71 5.15 16.24
C THR A 222 10.34 5.83 16.11
N THR A 223 10.07 6.49 14.98
CA THR A 223 8.75 7.11 14.74
C THR A 223 7.63 6.07 14.61
N LYS A 224 7.88 4.91 13.97
CA LYS A 224 6.91 3.82 13.90
C LYS A 224 6.58 3.26 15.27
N VAL A 225 7.56 3.09 16.16
CA VAL A 225 7.35 2.65 17.55
C VAL A 225 6.47 3.63 18.32
N ILE A 226 6.71 4.94 18.19
CA ILE A 226 5.87 5.99 18.80
C ILE A 226 4.42 5.87 18.30
N MET A 227 4.24 5.57 17.01
CA MET A 227 2.92 5.40 16.38
C MET A 227 2.27 4.03 16.65
N GLY A 228 2.91 3.13 17.42
CA GLY A 228 2.42 1.78 17.67
C GLY A 228 2.38 0.86 16.44
N LEU A 229 3.17 1.19 15.42
CA LEU A 229 3.35 0.39 14.20
C LEU A 229 4.53 -0.58 14.37
N THR A 230 4.45 -1.44 15.37
CA THR A 230 5.52 -2.38 15.73
C THR A 230 5.31 -3.73 15.05
N ASP A 231 6.40 -4.37 14.66
CA ASP A 231 6.40 -5.77 14.19
C ASP A 231 6.50 -6.71 15.41
N PRO A 232 5.80 -7.86 15.42
CA PRO A 232 5.95 -8.86 16.48
C PRO A 232 7.38 -9.40 16.66
N LYS A 233 8.25 -9.22 15.67
CA LYS A 233 9.65 -9.63 15.69
C LYS A 233 10.59 -8.58 16.29
N GLU A 234 10.05 -7.42 16.67
CA GLU A 234 10.79 -6.34 17.30
C GLU A 234 10.81 -6.53 18.82
N THR A 235 12.00 -6.45 19.42
CA THR A 235 12.15 -6.33 20.87
C THR A 235 12.40 -4.87 21.21
N ILE A 236 11.45 -4.27 21.95
CA ILE A 236 11.48 -2.86 22.30
C ILE A 236 11.59 -2.74 23.81
N THR A 237 12.57 -1.95 24.27
CA THR A 237 12.75 -1.61 25.70
C THR A 237 12.88 -0.12 25.87
N GLY A 238 12.65 0.37 27.09
CA GLY A 238 12.58 1.81 27.40
C GLY A 238 11.16 2.27 27.65
N GLN A 239 10.91 3.57 27.51
CA GLN A 239 9.61 4.19 27.73
C GLN A 239 9.32 5.24 26.65
N VAL A 240 8.07 5.29 26.22
CA VAL A 240 7.55 6.34 25.32
C VAL A 240 6.32 6.96 25.98
N LEU A 241 6.50 8.08 26.64
CA LEU A 241 5.46 8.78 27.39
C LEU A 241 4.80 9.86 26.54
N TYR A 242 3.50 9.79 26.37
CA TYR A 242 2.67 10.83 25.75
C TYR A 242 1.69 11.34 26.80
N LYS A 243 1.77 12.62 27.19
CA LYS A 243 0.98 13.20 28.29
C LYS A 243 1.03 12.30 29.55
N ASP A 244 2.23 11.87 29.93
CA ASP A 244 2.51 10.95 31.06
C ASP A 244 1.96 9.51 30.92
N GLN A 245 1.35 9.16 29.80
CA GLN A 245 0.89 7.82 29.50
C GLN A 245 1.92 7.05 28.64
N ASP A 246 2.35 5.89 29.11
CA ASP A 246 3.34 5.06 28.39
C ASP A 246 2.70 4.35 27.20
N LEU A 247 3.02 4.80 26.00
CA LEU A 247 2.46 4.27 24.75
C LEU A 247 2.82 2.79 24.51
N LEU A 248 3.98 2.32 25.01
CA LEU A 248 4.41 0.93 24.85
C LEU A 248 3.57 -0.06 25.68
N LYS A 249 2.90 0.43 26.70
CA LYS A 249 2.05 -0.39 27.59
C LYS A 249 0.57 -0.35 27.22
N LEU A 250 0.19 0.48 26.26
CA LEU A 250 -1.19 0.60 25.84
C LEU A 250 -1.66 -0.65 25.10
N SER A 251 -2.90 -1.03 25.30
CA SER A 251 -3.59 -1.97 24.44
C SER A 251 -3.77 -1.38 23.02
N LYS A 252 -3.89 -2.24 22.01
CA LYS A 252 -4.12 -1.79 20.61
C LYS A 252 -5.35 -0.89 20.48
N GLU A 253 -6.38 -1.10 21.28
CA GLU A 253 -7.61 -0.28 21.26
C GLU A 253 -7.38 1.10 21.90
N GLU A 254 -6.61 1.20 22.97
CA GLU A 254 -6.27 2.48 23.60
C GLU A 254 -5.37 3.30 22.68
N HIS A 255 -4.34 2.66 22.12
CA HIS A 255 -3.46 3.33 21.15
C HIS A 255 -4.24 3.84 19.93
N ARG A 256 -5.15 3.02 19.39
CA ARG A 256 -6.01 3.41 18.27
C ARG A 256 -6.86 4.66 18.54
N LYS A 257 -7.27 4.91 19.80
CA LYS A 257 -8.02 6.13 20.16
C LYS A 257 -7.19 7.40 19.99
N LEU A 258 -5.89 7.31 20.19
CA LEU A 258 -4.97 8.44 19.99
C LEU A 258 -4.67 8.69 18.51
N LEU A 259 -4.64 7.62 17.69
CA LEU A 259 -4.31 7.70 16.28
C LEU A 259 -5.37 8.43 15.47
N GLY A 260 -4.95 9.35 14.62
CA GLY A 260 -5.80 10.17 13.77
C GLY A 260 -6.47 11.36 14.48
N HIS A 261 -6.31 11.48 15.80
CA HIS A 261 -6.81 12.61 16.60
C HIS A 261 -5.69 13.38 17.28
N GLU A 262 -4.89 12.69 18.09
CA GLU A 262 -3.79 13.29 18.86
C GLU A 262 -2.44 12.98 18.24
N LEU A 263 -2.29 11.79 17.67
CA LEU A 263 -1.09 11.35 16.97
C LEU A 263 -1.42 11.14 15.49
N ALA A 264 -0.63 11.74 14.62
CA ALA A 264 -0.73 11.58 13.17
C ALA A 264 0.65 11.39 12.56
N MET A 265 0.73 10.72 11.43
CA MET A 265 1.98 10.48 10.71
C MET A 265 1.80 10.79 9.23
N VAL A 266 2.76 11.50 8.66
CA VAL A 266 2.88 11.70 7.21
C VAL A 266 4.02 10.81 6.71
N TYR A 267 3.71 9.94 5.76
CA TYR A 267 4.69 9.02 5.18
C TYR A 267 5.58 9.72 4.16
N GLN A 268 6.80 9.23 4.00
CA GLN A 268 7.76 9.75 3.02
C GLN A 268 7.29 9.47 1.58
N ASP A 269 6.73 8.28 1.34
CA ASP A 269 6.17 7.90 0.05
C ASP A 269 4.65 8.04 0.06
N ALA A 270 4.17 9.08 -0.63
CA ALA A 270 2.74 9.31 -0.80
C ALA A 270 2.08 8.26 -1.72
N LEU A 271 2.85 7.61 -2.60
CA LEU A 271 2.32 6.65 -3.56
C LEU A 271 1.87 5.36 -2.88
N SER A 272 2.68 4.87 -1.94
CA SER A 272 2.39 3.67 -1.17
C SER A 272 1.37 3.88 -0.04
N SER A 273 1.09 5.14 0.33
CA SER A 273 0.18 5.48 1.42
C SER A 273 -1.30 5.43 1.03
N LEU A 274 -1.61 5.51 -0.26
CA LEU A 274 -2.98 5.42 -0.78
C LEU A 274 -3.27 4.01 -1.30
N ASN A 275 -4.44 3.47 -0.96
CA ASN A 275 -4.87 2.18 -1.49
C ASN A 275 -5.18 2.28 -3.00
N PRO A 276 -4.42 1.59 -3.87
CA PRO A 276 -4.55 1.73 -5.31
C PRO A 276 -5.92 1.29 -5.86
N SER A 277 -6.58 0.35 -5.17
CA SER A 277 -7.87 -0.21 -5.59
C SER A 277 -9.10 0.57 -5.07
N MET A 278 -8.90 1.71 -4.42
CA MET A 278 -9.99 2.51 -3.86
C MET A 278 -10.01 3.92 -4.42
N LEU A 279 -11.21 4.42 -4.72
CA LEU A 279 -11.41 5.83 -5.06
C LEU A 279 -10.93 6.75 -3.93
N ILE A 280 -10.39 7.90 -4.29
CA ILE A 280 -9.98 8.93 -3.32
C ILE A 280 -11.14 9.33 -2.42
N SER A 281 -12.37 9.48 -2.94
CA SER A 281 -13.56 9.77 -2.15
C SER A 281 -13.79 8.78 -1.00
N SER A 282 -13.59 7.50 -1.26
CA SER A 282 -13.77 6.46 -0.24
C SER A 282 -12.71 6.52 0.85
N GLN A 283 -11.47 6.88 0.49
CA GLN A 283 -10.36 7.02 1.43
C GLN A 283 -10.51 8.31 2.26
N MET A 284 -10.85 9.44 1.61
CA MET A 284 -11.11 10.72 2.29
C MET A 284 -12.30 10.62 3.26
N LYS A 285 -13.38 9.92 2.88
CA LYS A 285 -14.54 9.71 3.76
C LYS A 285 -14.15 9.02 5.06
N GLN A 286 -13.17 8.12 5.04
CA GLN A 286 -12.67 7.47 6.24
C GLN A 286 -12.03 8.48 7.21
N LEU A 287 -11.24 9.41 6.69
CA LEU A 287 -10.57 10.44 7.49
C LEU A 287 -11.61 11.43 8.07
N THR A 288 -12.50 11.95 7.22
CA THR A 288 -13.50 12.96 7.63
C THR A 288 -14.56 12.40 8.58
N SER A 289 -14.94 11.12 8.47
CA SER A 289 -15.94 10.49 9.35
C SER A 289 -15.46 10.30 10.80
N ARG A 290 -14.17 10.48 11.08
CA ARG A 290 -13.57 10.31 12.41
C ARG A 290 -13.44 11.61 13.22
N GLY A 291 -14.19 12.64 12.88
CA GLY A 291 -14.21 13.89 13.61
C GLY A 291 -13.44 15.03 12.95
N GLY A 292 -13.12 14.90 11.67
CA GLY A 292 -12.60 16.01 10.88
C GLY A 292 -13.62 17.15 10.84
N THR A 293 -13.14 18.37 11.06
CA THR A 293 -13.99 19.59 11.01
C THR A 293 -14.21 20.10 9.60
N ARG A 294 -13.44 19.61 8.62
CA ARG A 294 -13.49 20.02 7.22
C ARG A 294 -14.00 18.89 6.34
N SER A 295 -14.68 19.25 5.26
CA SER A 295 -15.12 18.29 4.25
C SER A 295 -13.93 17.82 3.39
N ALA A 296 -14.12 16.72 2.65
CA ALA A 296 -13.09 16.22 1.73
C ALA A 296 -12.84 17.23 0.60
N GLU A 297 -13.88 17.92 0.14
CA GLU A 297 -13.81 18.94 -0.88
C GLU A 297 -12.96 20.13 -0.41
N GLU A 298 -13.24 20.66 0.79
CA GLU A 298 -12.46 21.76 1.39
C GLU A 298 -10.98 21.41 1.56
N LEU A 299 -10.68 20.17 1.95
CA LEU A 299 -9.29 19.71 2.11
C LEU A 299 -8.55 19.67 0.77
N LEU A 300 -9.21 19.21 -0.29
CA LEU A 300 -8.64 19.17 -1.64
C LEU A 300 -8.42 20.57 -2.22
N GLU A 301 -9.36 21.49 -2.00
CA GLU A 301 -9.22 22.90 -2.40
C GLU A 301 -8.05 23.58 -1.73
N LEU A 302 -7.83 23.32 -0.43
CA LEU A 302 -6.69 23.87 0.32
C LEU A 302 -5.33 23.47 -0.25
N VAL A 303 -5.23 22.29 -0.85
CA VAL A 303 -4.01 21.82 -1.51
C VAL A 303 -3.98 22.10 -3.02
N GLY A 304 -4.97 22.86 -3.53
CA GLY A 304 -5.04 23.28 -4.94
C GLY A 304 -5.37 22.14 -5.91
N LEU A 305 -6.17 21.16 -5.47
CA LEU A 305 -6.69 20.09 -6.30
C LEU A 305 -8.17 20.35 -6.60
N ASP A 306 -8.61 19.97 -7.83
CA ASP A 306 -10.04 19.99 -8.19
C ASP A 306 -10.78 18.88 -7.41
N PRO A 307 -11.71 19.23 -6.50
CA PRO A 307 -12.36 18.23 -5.64
C PRO A 307 -13.16 17.21 -6.44
N LYS A 308 -13.95 17.67 -7.43
CA LYS A 308 -14.84 16.81 -8.19
C LYS A 308 -14.06 15.73 -8.93
N ARG A 309 -13.05 16.15 -9.69
CA ARG A 309 -12.19 15.25 -10.46
C ARG A 309 -11.40 14.32 -9.54
N THR A 310 -10.82 14.86 -8.48
CA THR A 310 -9.94 14.09 -7.58
C THR A 310 -10.71 13.04 -6.80
N LEU A 311 -11.91 13.37 -6.28
CA LEU A 311 -12.71 12.42 -5.50
C LEU A 311 -13.24 11.25 -6.33
N GLU A 312 -13.45 11.44 -7.62
CA GLU A 312 -13.90 10.41 -8.56
C GLU A 312 -12.73 9.60 -9.16
N SER A 313 -11.48 9.97 -8.85
CA SER A 313 -10.27 9.31 -9.37
C SER A 313 -9.74 8.22 -8.42
N TYR A 314 -9.04 7.26 -9.02
CA TYR A 314 -8.17 6.33 -8.29
C TYR A 314 -6.76 6.95 -8.08
N PRO A 315 -5.99 6.49 -7.09
CA PRO A 315 -4.64 7.00 -6.87
C PRO A 315 -3.72 6.95 -8.09
N HIS A 316 -3.82 5.91 -8.91
CA HIS A 316 -2.98 5.74 -10.11
C HIS A 316 -3.34 6.71 -11.25
N GLU A 317 -4.54 7.32 -11.24
CA GLU A 317 -4.98 8.33 -12.22
C GLU A 317 -4.47 9.74 -11.86
N LEU A 318 -3.91 9.92 -10.67
CA LEU A 318 -3.33 11.17 -10.20
C LEU A 318 -1.83 11.22 -10.50
N SER A 319 -1.32 12.38 -10.89
CA SER A 319 0.13 12.58 -11.02
C SER A 319 0.85 12.43 -9.68
N GLY A 320 2.17 12.17 -9.70
CA GLY A 320 2.97 12.04 -8.49
C GLY A 320 2.83 13.26 -7.56
N GLY A 321 2.87 14.47 -8.11
CA GLY A 321 2.69 15.70 -7.35
C GLY A 321 1.26 15.91 -6.80
N GLN A 322 0.23 15.40 -7.49
CA GLN A 322 -1.14 15.42 -6.97
C GLN A 322 -1.33 14.43 -5.81
N ARG A 323 -0.72 13.25 -5.91
CA ARG A 323 -0.74 12.24 -4.83
C ARG A 323 0.01 12.70 -3.59
N GLN A 324 1.05 13.51 -3.75
CA GLN A 324 1.86 14.02 -2.65
C GLN A 324 1.20 15.18 -1.90
N ARG A 325 0.29 15.91 -2.52
CA ARG A 325 -0.54 16.96 -1.89
C ARG A 325 -1.71 16.38 -1.14
#